data_2cdae74c3dcffa52b973bf2e10f6a8c4
#
_entry.id   2cdae74c3dcffa52b973bf2e10f6a8c4
#
_cell.length_a   1.000
_cell.length_b   1.000
_cell.length_c   1.000
_cell.angle_alpha   90.00
_cell.angle_beta   90.00
_cell.angle_gamma   90.00
#
_symmetry.space_group_name_H-M   'P 1'
#
loop_
_entity.id
_entity.type
_entity.pdbx_description
1 polymer ?
#
loop_
_entity_poly.entity_id
_entity_poly.type
_entity_poly.pdbx_seq_one_letter_code
_entity_poly.pdbx_strand_id
1 'polypeptide(L)'
;MKTLRLKPGKERSMQRRHPWVFESAIARGGADSGETVRVESHDGAFLAWAAFSPVSKIRARAWSFVETQRIDAAFFASVCARAVAARGLFDLQSDGVRLVHGEADGLPGLIVDRYGDTLVAQFLSAGVERWKDVLADALLKATGLSKLYERSDASGREREGLKPVTGWLRGDGPTEITIREHGWKLSLDIATGHKTGFYLDQRDSRQRFAELAQHRRFRRVLNCFCYTGGFTVAALAGLKAAGALEGVELVSVDSSLPALERARGHLALNGFEGQGIQTEFLDANVNTVLREFIDQGRTFDAIVLDPPKFAPTVAHAERAARAYKDINRLALKLLEPGGVLLTFSCSGGISADLFHKIVASAGLDAGVDGYIAERLGAAPDHPMTIEFPEGEYLKGLVVVRKPA
;
A
#
# COMPACT_ATOMS: atom_id res chain seq x y z
N MET A 1 11.18 19.14 30.71
CA MET A 1 11.04 18.27 29.56
C MET A 1 11.41 16.86 29.99
N LYS A 2 10.59 15.84 29.66
CA LYS A 2 10.84 14.45 30.07
C LYS A 2 11.89 13.81 29.15
N THR A 3 12.67 12.86 29.70
CA THR A 3 13.80 12.24 29.00
C THR A 3 13.66 10.71 29.03
N LEU A 4 13.98 10.07 27.90
CA LEU A 4 14.18 8.63 27.80
C LEU A 4 15.68 8.36 27.65
N ARG A 5 16.25 7.56 28.55
CA ARG A 5 17.63 7.13 28.46
C ARG A 5 17.72 5.70 27.96
N LEU A 6 18.54 5.48 26.95
CA LEU A 6 18.74 4.15 26.38
C LEU A 6 19.76 3.33 27.20
N LYS A 7 19.68 2.01 27.07
CA LYS A 7 20.67 1.08 27.61
C LYS A 7 21.97 1.16 26.81
N PRO A 8 23.12 0.86 27.40
CA PRO A 8 24.40 0.78 26.70
C PRO A 8 24.30 -0.12 25.44
N GLY A 9 24.80 0.37 24.30
CA GLY A 9 24.81 -0.34 23.02
C GLY A 9 23.48 -0.35 22.25
N LYS A 10 22.39 0.27 22.80
CA LYS A 10 21.09 0.37 22.14
C LYS A 10 20.88 1.68 21.37
N GLU A 11 21.84 2.60 21.45
CA GLU A 11 21.82 3.89 20.75
C GLU A 11 22.14 3.80 19.25
N ARG A 12 22.73 2.70 18.79
CA ARG A 12 23.21 2.55 17.40
C ARG A 12 22.13 2.76 16.34
N SER A 13 20.90 2.26 16.56
CA SER A 13 19.76 2.49 15.68
C SER A 13 19.48 3.98 15.50
N MET A 14 19.37 4.73 16.62
CA MET A 14 19.09 6.16 16.62
C MET A 14 20.25 6.97 16.01
N GLN A 15 21.51 6.59 16.27
CA GLN A 15 22.68 7.17 15.64
C GLN A 15 22.68 7.01 14.12
N ARG A 16 22.07 5.94 13.62
CA ARG A 16 21.82 5.70 12.17
C ARG A 16 20.52 6.31 11.67
N ARG A 17 19.89 7.18 12.48
CA ARG A 17 18.62 7.86 12.18
C ARG A 17 17.42 6.95 11.98
N HIS A 18 17.47 5.70 12.48
CA HIS A 18 16.29 4.85 12.49
C HIS A 18 15.21 5.47 13.41
N PRO A 19 13.95 5.63 12.95
CA PRO A 19 12.97 6.43 13.69
C PRO A 19 12.36 5.76 14.90
N TRP A 20 12.60 4.46 15.15
CA TRP A 20 11.95 3.73 16.22
C TRP A 20 12.85 3.41 17.40
N VAL A 21 12.34 3.66 18.60
CA VAL A 21 12.92 3.20 19.87
C VAL A 21 12.03 2.12 20.46
N PHE A 22 12.53 0.90 20.53
CA PHE A 22 11.81 -0.22 21.12
C PHE A 22 11.87 -0.20 22.65
N GLU A 23 10.82 -0.71 23.31
CA GLU A 23 10.73 -0.84 24.78
C GLU A 23 11.98 -1.48 25.40
N SER A 24 12.47 -2.55 24.80
CA SER A 24 13.65 -3.29 25.25
C SER A 24 14.95 -2.46 25.26
N ALA A 25 14.99 -1.35 24.51
CA ALA A 25 16.15 -0.47 24.43
C ALA A 25 16.22 0.56 25.57
N ILE A 26 15.12 0.79 26.29
CA ILE A 26 15.02 1.86 27.30
C ILE A 26 15.53 1.36 28.66
N ALA A 27 16.44 2.13 29.25
CA ALA A 27 16.94 1.91 30.60
C ALA A 27 16.04 2.57 31.66
N ARG A 28 15.63 3.83 31.40
CA ARG A 28 14.77 4.61 32.30
C ARG A 28 14.11 5.77 31.60
N GLY A 29 13.09 6.33 32.23
CA GLY A 29 12.30 7.45 31.71
C GLY A 29 10.94 7.01 31.22
N GLY A 30 10.06 7.97 31.04
CA GLY A 30 8.68 7.80 30.58
C GLY A 30 7.98 9.15 30.48
N ALA A 31 6.83 9.14 29.84
CA ALA A 31 6.02 10.33 29.63
C ALA A 31 4.54 9.95 29.46
N ASP A 32 3.67 10.93 29.26
CA ASP A 32 2.29 10.70 28.91
C ASP A 32 2.18 10.33 27.41
N SER A 33 1.07 9.70 27.04
CA SER A 33 0.84 9.25 25.69
C SER A 33 0.95 10.41 24.69
N GLY A 34 1.78 10.23 23.64
CA GLY A 34 2.01 11.21 22.59
C GLY A 34 2.91 12.39 22.99
N GLU A 35 3.36 12.47 24.25
CA GLU A 35 4.22 13.56 24.70
C GLU A 35 5.59 13.51 24.02
N THR A 36 6.10 14.69 23.63
CA THR A 36 7.46 14.80 23.05
C THR A 36 8.50 14.69 24.17
N VAL A 37 9.44 13.76 23.99
CA VAL A 37 10.52 13.47 24.92
C VAL A 37 11.88 13.65 24.27
N ARG A 38 12.89 13.95 25.07
CA ARG A 38 14.30 13.89 24.69
C ARG A 38 14.79 12.44 24.81
N VAL A 39 15.31 11.87 23.73
CA VAL A 39 15.97 10.56 23.74
C VAL A 39 17.47 10.78 23.87
N GLU A 40 18.08 10.09 24.85
CA GLU A 40 19.52 10.17 25.15
C GLU A 40 20.15 8.78 25.11
N SER A 41 21.43 8.74 24.74
CA SER A 41 22.30 7.58 24.95
C SER A 41 22.48 7.27 26.43
N HIS A 42 23.13 6.16 26.74
CA HIS A 42 23.40 5.76 28.14
C HIS A 42 24.26 6.78 28.93
N ASP A 43 25.16 7.49 28.25
CA ASP A 43 26.05 8.53 28.76
C ASP A 43 25.44 9.93 28.77
N GLY A 44 24.22 10.11 28.24
CA GLY A 44 23.46 11.36 28.24
C GLY A 44 23.56 12.23 27.01
N ALA A 45 24.22 11.75 25.95
CA ALA A 45 24.26 12.49 24.69
C ALA A 45 22.88 12.48 24.01
N PHE A 46 22.51 13.61 23.39
CA PHE A 46 21.27 13.73 22.64
C PHE A 46 21.26 12.78 21.42
N LEU A 47 20.11 12.13 21.19
CA LEU A 47 19.90 11.27 20.04
C LEU A 47 18.73 11.76 19.15
N ALA A 48 17.59 12.10 19.75
CA ALA A 48 16.43 12.57 19.02
C ALA A 48 15.39 13.24 19.92
N TRP A 49 14.52 14.04 19.31
CA TRP A 49 13.19 14.36 19.82
C TRP A 49 12.21 13.31 19.33
N ALA A 50 11.39 12.73 20.19
CA ALA A 50 10.49 11.65 19.82
C ALA A 50 9.14 11.74 20.56
N ALA A 51 8.08 11.20 19.95
CA ALA A 51 6.80 11.00 20.62
C ALA A 51 6.83 9.71 21.42
N PHE A 52 6.38 9.76 22.67
CA PHE A 52 6.33 8.62 23.56
C PHE A 52 4.99 7.88 23.49
N SER A 53 5.02 6.55 23.52
CA SER A 53 3.84 5.70 23.67
C SER A 53 4.02 4.73 24.85
N PRO A 54 3.22 4.84 25.92
CA PRO A 54 3.38 3.99 27.11
C PRO A 54 2.95 2.53 26.90
N VAL A 55 2.19 2.25 25.83
CA VAL A 55 1.60 0.92 25.56
C VAL A 55 2.33 0.18 24.44
N SER A 56 2.79 0.92 23.43
CA SER A 56 3.41 0.34 22.23
C SER A 56 4.76 -0.33 22.52
N LYS A 57 5.05 -1.44 21.82
CA LYS A 57 6.41 -2.01 21.79
C LYS A 57 7.41 -1.08 21.10
N ILE A 58 6.96 -0.24 20.14
CA ILE A 58 7.72 0.90 19.65
C ILE A 58 7.46 2.06 20.58
N ARG A 59 8.25 2.13 21.65
CA ARG A 59 8.05 3.01 22.81
C ARG A 59 8.20 4.49 22.50
N ALA A 60 9.03 4.84 21.51
CA ALA A 60 9.10 6.20 21.01
C ALA A 60 9.36 6.22 19.50
N ARG A 61 8.83 7.27 18.83
CA ARG A 61 9.02 7.52 17.40
C ARG A 61 9.62 8.90 17.20
N ALA A 62 10.76 8.97 16.51
CA ALA A 62 11.52 10.20 16.33
C ALA A 62 10.80 11.21 15.43
N TRP A 63 10.72 12.45 15.89
CA TRP A 63 10.33 13.62 15.13
C TRP A 63 11.52 14.28 14.44
N SER A 64 12.64 14.41 15.18
CA SER A 64 13.83 15.11 14.72
C SER A 64 15.10 14.58 15.39
N PHE A 65 16.18 14.53 14.62
CA PHE A 65 17.53 14.20 15.09
C PHE A 65 18.39 15.45 15.29
N VAL A 66 17.79 16.64 15.24
CA VAL A 66 18.46 17.94 15.46
C VAL A 66 18.13 18.46 16.84
N GLU A 67 19.14 18.58 17.71
CA GLU A 67 18.96 18.93 19.13
C GLU A 67 18.32 20.30 19.33
N THR A 68 18.66 21.28 18.49
CA THR A 68 18.14 22.65 18.58
C THR A 68 16.72 22.78 18.00
N GLN A 69 16.19 21.72 17.39
CA GLN A 69 14.84 21.74 16.81
C GLN A 69 13.78 21.80 17.90
N ARG A 70 12.96 22.82 17.85
CA ARG A 70 11.75 22.89 18.68
C ARG A 70 10.63 22.11 17.99
N ILE A 71 9.96 21.24 18.73
CA ILE A 71 8.81 20.45 18.26
C ILE A 71 7.54 21.17 18.71
N ASP A 72 6.97 21.93 17.80
CA ASP A 72 5.76 22.76 18.00
C ASP A 72 4.91 22.82 16.73
N ALA A 73 3.86 23.62 16.73
CA ALA A 73 2.97 23.77 15.58
C ALA A 73 3.70 24.24 14.30
N ALA A 74 4.71 25.10 14.43
CA ALA A 74 5.48 25.59 13.28
C ALA A 74 6.34 24.47 12.68
N PHE A 75 6.92 23.61 13.52
CA PHE A 75 7.62 22.41 13.06
C PHE A 75 6.69 21.52 12.23
N PHE A 76 5.50 21.16 12.75
CA PHE A 76 4.56 20.28 12.03
C PHE A 76 4.05 20.94 10.76
N ALA A 77 3.77 22.24 10.75
CA ALA A 77 3.40 22.96 9.54
C ALA A 77 4.49 22.87 8.45
N SER A 78 5.77 23.03 8.84
CA SER A 78 6.90 22.89 7.93
C SER A 78 7.06 21.47 7.38
N VAL A 79 6.90 20.44 8.25
CA VAL A 79 7.02 19.03 7.82
C VAL A 79 5.90 18.65 6.87
N CYS A 80 4.65 19.02 7.18
CA CYS A 80 3.50 18.79 6.30
C CYS A 80 3.69 19.46 4.93
N ALA A 81 4.12 20.73 4.92
CA ALA A 81 4.37 21.45 3.67
C ALA A 81 5.45 20.78 2.81
N ARG A 82 6.55 20.30 3.43
CA ARG A 82 7.60 19.55 2.71
C ARG A 82 7.08 18.23 2.15
N ALA A 83 6.31 17.47 2.93
CA ALA A 83 5.73 16.21 2.50
C ALA A 83 4.81 16.40 1.27
N VAL A 84 3.92 17.40 1.32
CA VAL A 84 3.04 17.75 0.19
C VAL A 84 3.84 18.18 -1.03
N ALA A 85 4.83 19.06 -0.86
CA ALA A 85 5.66 19.57 -1.96
C ALA A 85 6.49 18.45 -2.61
N ALA A 86 6.98 17.48 -1.84
CA ALA A 86 7.77 16.37 -2.36
C ALA A 86 7.01 15.53 -3.40
N ARG A 87 5.69 15.48 -3.35
CA ARG A 87 4.86 14.75 -4.34
C ARG A 87 4.87 15.43 -5.71
N GLY A 88 5.15 16.72 -5.78
CA GLY A 88 5.34 17.45 -7.03
C GLY A 88 6.61 17.11 -7.81
N LEU A 89 7.52 16.32 -7.22
CA LEU A 89 8.72 15.81 -7.91
C LEU A 89 8.41 14.75 -8.96
N PHE A 90 7.23 14.14 -8.90
CA PHE A 90 6.83 13.03 -9.76
C PHE A 90 5.56 13.39 -10.55
N ASP A 91 5.53 13.01 -11.81
CA ASP A 91 4.30 13.05 -12.61
C ASP A 91 3.44 11.81 -12.30
N LEU A 92 2.56 11.94 -11.31
CA LEU A 92 1.78 10.82 -10.82
C LEU A 92 0.57 10.49 -11.68
N GLN A 93 0.20 11.34 -12.65
CA GLN A 93 -0.94 11.16 -13.56
C GLN A 93 -2.24 10.75 -12.84
N SER A 94 -2.45 11.30 -11.62
CA SER A 94 -3.57 10.93 -10.75
C SER A 94 -3.97 12.09 -9.85
N ASP A 95 -5.25 12.18 -9.51
CA ASP A 95 -5.77 13.02 -8.43
C ASP A 95 -6.04 12.23 -7.14
N GLY A 96 -5.72 10.92 -7.14
CA GLY A 96 -5.58 10.08 -5.97
C GLY A 96 -4.09 9.92 -5.62
N VAL A 97 -3.61 10.55 -4.54
CA VAL A 97 -2.18 10.64 -4.21
C VAL A 97 -1.94 10.51 -2.70
N ARG A 98 -0.96 9.71 -2.30
CA ARG A 98 -0.46 9.70 -0.91
C ARG A 98 0.40 10.93 -0.65
N LEU A 99 -0.06 11.83 0.22
CA LEU A 99 0.65 13.05 0.58
C LEU A 99 1.60 12.89 1.76
N VAL A 100 1.27 11.98 2.71
CA VAL A 100 2.11 11.67 3.86
C VAL A 100 2.21 10.16 4.03
N HIS A 101 3.43 9.66 4.08
CA HIS A 101 3.76 8.24 4.25
C HIS A 101 4.58 7.99 5.53
N GLY A 102 4.02 8.37 6.67
CA GLY A 102 4.54 8.06 8.00
C GLY A 102 5.99 8.47 8.22
N GLU A 103 6.81 7.51 8.55
CA GLU A 103 8.22 7.64 8.86
C GLU A 103 9.01 8.27 7.71
N ALA A 104 8.65 7.96 6.47
CA ALA A 104 9.34 8.48 5.29
C ALA A 104 9.22 10.01 5.14
N ASP A 105 8.15 10.59 5.67
CA ASP A 105 7.91 12.04 5.63
C ASP A 105 8.20 12.73 6.97
N GLY A 106 8.80 12.01 7.95
CA GLY A 106 9.12 12.55 9.28
C GLY A 106 7.90 12.74 10.18
N LEU A 107 6.79 12.06 9.87
CA LEU A 107 5.53 12.06 10.62
C LEU A 107 5.12 10.63 11.01
N PRO A 108 5.90 9.94 11.87
CA PRO A 108 5.73 8.53 12.16
C PRO A 108 4.33 8.17 12.63
N GLY A 109 3.68 7.29 11.86
CA GLY A 109 2.32 6.84 12.12
C GLY A 109 1.22 7.74 11.56
N LEU A 110 1.53 8.77 10.75
CA LEU A 110 0.56 9.54 9.99
C LEU A 110 0.53 9.07 8.54
N ILE A 111 -0.64 8.72 8.07
CA ILE A 111 -0.92 8.47 6.65
C ILE A 111 -1.92 9.51 6.19
N VAL A 112 -1.66 10.15 5.05
CA VAL A 112 -2.61 11.08 4.44
C VAL A 112 -2.67 10.84 2.95
N ASP A 113 -3.86 10.51 2.46
CA ASP A 113 -4.16 10.37 1.06
C ASP A 113 -5.07 11.51 0.61
N ARG A 114 -4.85 12.00 -0.59
CA ARG A 114 -5.74 12.93 -1.29
C ARG A 114 -6.55 12.14 -2.30
N TYR A 115 -7.85 12.37 -2.34
CA TYR A 115 -8.77 11.91 -3.36
C TYR A 115 -9.54 13.12 -3.91
N GLY A 116 -9.12 13.62 -5.09
CA GLY A 116 -9.67 14.84 -5.66
C GLY A 116 -9.50 16.06 -4.75
N ASP A 117 -10.60 16.55 -4.19
CA ASP A 117 -10.65 17.71 -3.29
C ASP A 117 -10.69 17.36 -1.79
N THR A 118 -10.56 16.09 -1.45
CA THR A 118 -10.72 15.56 -0.09
C THR A 118 -9.44 14.90 0.41
N LEU A 119 -9.04 15.21 1.64
CA LEU A 119 -7.98 14.49 2.35
C LEU A 119 -8.58 13.38 3.19
N VAL A 120 -7.90 12.23 3.25
CA VAL A 120 -8.21 11.14 4.16
C VAL A 120 -6.99 10.84 5.00
N ALA A 121 -7.11 10.96 6.33
CA ALA A 121 -6.00 10.81 7.25
C ALA A 121 -6.19 9.63 8.20
N GLN A 122 -5.08 8.94 8.50
CA GLN A 122 -4.98 7.93 9.56
C GLN A 122 -3.96 8.37 10.60
N PHE A 123 -4.38 8.57 11.83
CA PHE A 123 -3.52 8.90 12.97
C PHE A 123 -3.24 7.61 13.75
N LEU A 124 -2.17 6.89 13.43
CA LEU A 124 -1.92 5.52 13.87
C LEU A 124 -0.97 5.40 15.06
N SER A 125 -0.37 6.51 15.53
CA SER A 125 0.51 6.52 16.70
C SER A 125 0.10 7.57 17.71
N ALA A 126 0.51 7.38 18.96
CA ALA A 126 0.19 8.31 20.05
C ALA A 126 0.67 9.74 19.79
N GLY A 127 1.80 9.90 19.11
CA GLY A 127 2.35 11.22 18.78
C GLY A 127 1.46 11.99 17.82
N VAL A 128 1.09 11.41 16.68
CA VAL A 128 0.23 12.08 15.69
C VAL A 128 -1.20 12.25 16.22
N GLU A 129 -1.68 11.36 17.08
CA GLU A 129 -2.96 11.54 17.76
C GLU A 129 -2.98 12.78 18.65
N ARG A 130 -1.90 12.99 19.43
CA ARG A 130 -1.78 14.18 20.30
C ARG A 130 -1.75 15.49 19.49
N TRP A 131 -1.16 15.47 18.32
CA TRP A 131 -1.01 16.63 17.44
C TRP A 131 -2.06 16.70 16.33
N LYS A 132 -3.12 15.89 16.41
CA LYS A 132 -4.13 15.70 15.37
C LYS A 132 -4.65 17.01 14.79
N ASP A 133 -5.15 17.92 15.61
CA ASP A 133 -5.74 19.18 15.16
C ASP A 133 -4.71 20.08 14.46
N VAL A 134 -3.51 20.18 15.01
CA VAL A 134 -2.41 20.95 14.42
C VAL A 134 -2.00 20.37 13.06
N LEU A 135 -1.91 19.04 12.96
CA LEU A 135 -1.57 18.33 11.72
C LEU A 135 -2.69 18.49 10.68
N ALA A 136 -3.96 18.39 11.08
CA ALA A 136 -5.10 18.58 10.20
C ALA A 136 -5.09 19.98 9.57
N ASP A 137 -4.94 21.03 10.39
CA ASP A 137 -4.93 22.41 9.93
C ASP A 137 -3.68 22.71 9.06
N ALA A 138 -2.53 22.14 9.41
CA ALA A 138 -1.30 22.25 8.62
C ALA A 138 -1.44 21.61 7.22
N LEU A 139 -2.05 20.42 7.14
CA LEU A 139 -2.29 19.70 5.88
C LEU A 139 -3.26 20.45 4.98
N LEU A 140 -4.38 20.94 5.52
CA LEU A 140 -5.35 21.73 4.76
C LEU A 140 -4.71 23.01 4.22
N LYS A 141 -3.91 23.70 5.05
CA LYS A 141 -3.16 24.87 4.61
C LYS A 141 -2.14 24.54 3.51
N ALA A 142 -1.41 23.45 3.65
CA ALA A 142 -0.39 23.05 2.68
C ALA A 142 -0.97 22.65 1.32
N THR A 143 -2.19 22.09 1.31
CA THR A 143 -2.87 21.61 0.10
C THR A 143 -3.84 22.63 -0.50
N GLY A 144 -4.26 23.64 0.26
CA GLY A 144 -5.33 24.57 -0.12
C GLY A 144 -6.72 23.93 -0.12
N LEU A 145 -6.85 22.73 0.46
CA LEU A 145 -8.13 22.02 0.57
C LEU A 145 -8.85 22.38 1.88
N SER A 146 -10.15 22.04 1.95
CA SER A 146 -10.99 22.34 3.11
C SER A 146 -11.62 21.13 3.79
N LYS A 147 -11.47 19.93 3.19
CA LYS A 147 -12.11 18.69 3.65
C LYS A 147 -11.07 17.69 4.11
N LEU A 148 -11.24 17.17 5.32
CA LEU A 148 -10.41 16.08 5.86
C LEU A 148 -11.28 15.07 6.59
N TYR A 149 -11.28 13.83 6.10
CA TYR A 149 -11.94 12.67 6.70
C TYR A 149 -10.93 11.84 7.49
N GLU A 150 -11.25 11.45 8.72
CA GLU A 150 -10.42 10.57 9.53
C GLU A 150 -10.81 9.10 9.34
N ARG A 151 -9.82 8.24 9.07
CA ARG A 151 -9.93 6.78 8.94
C ARG A 151 -8.97 6.07 9.90
N SER A 152 -9.00 6.47 11.17
CA SER A 152 -8.15 5.92 12.24
C SER A 152 -8.77 4.65 12.86
N ASP A 153 -9.18 3.70 12.01
CA ASP A 153 -9.83 2.42 12.35
C ASP A 153 -8.93 1.19 12.11
N ALA A 154 -7.68 1.39 11.69
CA ALA A 154 -6.74 0.31 11.46
C ALA A 154 -6.36 -0.40 12.79
N SER A 155 -6.29 -1.74 12.76
CA SER A 155 -5.97 -2.59 13.91
C SER A 155 -4.63 -2.30 14.60
N GLY A 156 -3.70 -1.64 13.90
CA GLY A 156 -2.43 -1.20 14.48
C GLY A 156 -2.57 -0.16 15.58
N ARG A 157 -3.66 0.61 15.57
CA ARG A 157 -3.95 1.68 16.52
C ARG A 157 -4.19 1.18 17.95
N GLU A 158 -4.79 0.00 18.10
CA GLU A 158 -4.99 -0.64 19.42
C GLU A 158 -3.65 -0.93 20.13
N ARG A 159 -2.58 -1.22 19.37
CA ARG A 159 -1.24 -1.44 19.92
C ARG A 159 -0.62 -0.18 20.50
N GLU A 160 -1.14 0.98 20.18
CA GLU A 160 -0.78 2.30 20.71
C GLU A 160 -1.68 2.70 21.89
N GLY A 161 -2.67 1.86 22.27
CA GLY A 161 -3.68 2.17 23.27
C GLY A 161 -4.72 3.21 22.81
N LEU A 162 -4.91 3.36 21.52
CA LEU A 162 -5.82 4.33 20.90
C LEU A 162 -7.10 3.66 20.41
N LYS A 163 -8.24 4.34 20.61
CA LYS A 163 -9.54 3.84 20.15
C LYS A 163 -9.69 4.10 18.64
N PRO A 164 -10.44 3.24 17.90
CA PRO A 164 -10.82 3.53 16.52
C PRO A 164 -11.64 4.82 16.43
N VAL A 165 -11.36 5.63 15.40
CA VAL A 165 -12.11 6.86 15.09
C VAL A 165 -12.29 6.97 13.59
N THR A 166 -13.50 7.29 13.15
CA THR A 166 -13.84 7.59 11.75
C THR A 166 -14.81 8.74 11.67
N GLY A 167 -14.75 9.54 10.61
CA GLY A 167 -15.65 10.65 10.38
C GLY A 167 -14.97 11.91 9.87
N TRP A 168 -15.75 12.92 9.58
CA TRP A 168 -15.23 14.21 9.16
C TRP A 168 -14.51 14.91 10.33
N LEU A 169 -13.22 15.18 10.17
CA LEU A 169 -12.43 15.96 11.13
C LEU A 169 -12.48 17.45 10.81
N ARG A 170 -12.56 17.80 9.51
CA ARG A 170 -12.74 19.16 8.99
C ARG A 170 -13.61 19.13 7.75
N GLY A 171 -14.49 20.10 7.60
CA GLY A 171 -15.45 20.17 6.50
C GLY A 171 -16.44 19.01 6.52
N ASP A 172 -17.13 18.83 5.41
CA ASP A 172 -18.09 17.75 5.17
C ASP A 172 -18.23 17.46 3.67
N GLY A 173 -18.98 16.42 3.30
CA GLY A 173 -19.27 16.09 1.92
C GLY A 173 -19.63 14.63 1.70
N PRO A 174 -19.79 14.21 0.44
CA PRO A 174 -19.99 12.81 0.11
C PRO A 174 -18.72 12.00 0.42
N THR A 175 -18.92 10.76 0.85
CA THR A 175 -17.82 9.80 1.04
C THR A 175 -17.51 9.02 -0.23
N GLU A 176 -18.46 8.96 -1.16
CA GLU A 176 -18.25 8.44 -2.51
C GLU A 176 -17.53 9.48 -3.37
N ILE A 177 -16.34 9.10 -3.86
CA ILE A 177 -15.47 9.97 -4.66
C ILE A 177 -15.07 9.23 -5.92
N THR A 178 -14.96 9.96 -7.03
CA THR A 178 -14.36 9.44 -8.25
C THR A 178 -13.03 10.14 -8.49
N ILE A 179 -11.98 9.36 -8.64
CA ILE A 179 -10.64 9.83 -9.00
C ILE A 179 -10.32 9.52 -10.47
N ARG A 180 -9.31 10.22 -10.98
CA ARG A 180 -8.67 9.92 -12.26
C ARG A 180 -7.27 9.37 -12.01
N GLU A 181 -6.92 8.32 -12.73
CA GLU A 181 -5.60 7.70 -12.72
C GLU A 181 -5.24 7.30 -14.14
N HIS A 182 -4.16 7.85 -14.70
CA HIS A 182 -3.74 7.64 -16.09
C HIS A 182 -4.87 7.86 -17.13
N GLY A 183 -5.80 8.77 -16.85
CA GLY A 183 -6.98 9.04 -17.66
C GLY A 183 -8.19 8.15 -17.38
N TRP A 184 -8.06 7.10 -16.57
CA TRP A 184 -9.17 6.23 -16.15
C TRP A 184 -9.92 6.86 -14.97
N LYS A 185 -11.18 6.48 -14.83
CA LYS A 185 -12.02 6.88 -13.71
C LYS A 185 -12.20 5.70 -12.76
N LEU A 186 -11.97 5.94 -11.48
CA LEU A 186 -12.12 4.95 -10.43
C LEU A 186 -12.96 5.54 -9.29
N SER A 187 -14.10 4.96 -9.00
CA SER A 187 -14.93 5.34 -7.85
C SER A 187 -14.48 4.60 -6.59
N LEU A 188 -14.52 5.27 -5.47
CA LEU A 188 -14.18 4.72 -4.16
C LEU A 188 -15.03 5.35 -3.06
N ASP A 189 -15.15 4.67 -1.93
CA ASP A 189 -15.77 5.22 -0.74
C ASP A 189 -14.72 5.37 0.37
N ILE A 190 -14.47 6.60 0.78
CA ILE A 190 -13.49 6.91 1.83
C ILE A 190 -13.93 6.44 3.22
N ALA A 191 -15.22 6.19 3.43
CA ALA A 191 -15.75 5.72 4.72
C ALA A 191 -15.66 4.20 4.87
N THR A 192 -15.91 3.42 3.80
CA THR A 192 -16.02 1.97 3.85
C THR A 192 -14.95 1.23 3.04
N GLY A 193 -14.27 1.89 2.13
CA GLY A 193 -13.21 1.31 1.31
C GLY A 193 -11.99 0.83 2.12
N HIS A 194 -11.21 -0.08 1.57
CA HIS A 194 -10.00 -0.57 2.21
C HIS A 194 -8.96 0.54 2.41
N LYS A 195 -8.13 0.44 3.42
CA LYS A 195 -7.14 1.46 3.81
C LYS A 195 -7.82 2.82 4.06
N THR A 196 -7.52 3.79 3.24
CA THR A 196 -8.11 5.13 3.23
C THR A 196 -9.24 5.29 2.20
N GLY A 197 -9.52 4.23 1.42
CA GLY A 197 -10.51 4.18 0.34
C GLY A 197 -10.05 3.36 -0.87
N PHE A 198 -8.76 3.42 -1.23
CA PHE A 198 -8.21 2.75 -2.41
C PHE A 198 -6.74 2.36 -2.24
N TYR A 199 -6.21 1.51 -3.15
CA TYR A 199 -4.82 1.06 -3.17
C TYR A 199 -3.98 1.93 -4.13
N LEU A 200 -3.55 3.09 -3.66
CA LEU A 200 -2.75 4.05 -4.44
C LEU A 200 -1.33 3.55 -4.72
N ASP A 201 -0.81 2.69 -3.87
CA ASP A 201 0.53 2.09 -3.99
C ASP A 201 0.72 1.22 -5.24
N GLN A 202 -0.38 0.70 -5.81
CA GLN A 202 -0.38 -0.10 -7.05
C GLN A 202 -0.56 0.70 -8.34
N ARG A 203 -0.59 2.04 -8.28
CA ARG A 203 -0.84 2.91 -9.46
C ARG A 203 0.11 2.59 -10.62
N ASP A 204 1.41 2.56 -10.35
CA ASP A 204 2.42 2.34 -11.39
C ASP A 204 2.38 0.90 -11.92
N SER A 205 2.05 -0.08 -11.05
CA SER A 205 1.85 -1.46 -11.47
C SER A 205 0.62 -1.62 -12.38
N ARG A 206 -0.45 -0.88 -12.12
CA ARG A 206 -1.63 -0.83 -12.99
C ARG A 206 -1.29 -0.21 -14.35
N GLN A 207 -0.56 0.91 -14.35
CA GLN A 207 -0.08 1.52 -15.58
C GLN A 207 0.78 0.55 -16.38
N ARG A 208 1.72 -0.11 -15.72
CA ARG A 208 2.57 -1.10 -16.40
C ARG A 208 1.77 -2.26 -17.00
N PHE A 209 0.73 -2.70 -16.30
CA PHE A 209 -0.17 -3.74 -16.83
C PHE A 209 -0.96 -3.25 -18.04
N ALA A 210 -1.42 -1.99 -18.06
CA ALA A 210 -2.07 -1.39 -19.23
C ALA A 210 -1.13 -1.32 -20.44
N GLU A 211 0.13 -0.94 -20.26
CA GLU A 211 1.15 -0.92 -21.30
C GLU A 211 1.42 -2.32 -21.87
N LEU A 212 1.51 -3.33 -20.99
CA LEU A 212 1.65 -4.72 -21.41
C LEU A 212 0.42 -5.18 -22.20
N ALA A 213 -0.79 -4.85 -21.75
CA ALA A 213 -2.04 -5.17 -22.44
C ALA A 213 -2.10 -4.50 -23.83
N GLN A 214 -1.72 -3.23 -23.94
CA GLN A 214 -1.64 -2.50 -25.19
C GLN A 214 -0.66 -3.15 -26.19
N HIS A 215 0.53 -3.50 -25.71
CA HIS A 215 1.58 -4.06 -26.53
C HIS A 215 1.32 -5.52 -26.94
N ARG A 216 0.87 -6.33 -25.97
CA ARG A 216 0.67 -7.77 -26.16
C ARG A 216 -0.71 -8.15 -26.70
N ARG A 217 -1.70 -7.24 -26.61
CA ARG A 217 -3.08 -7.44 -27.07
C ARG A 217 -3.71 -8.70 -26.47
N PHE A 218 -3.64 -8.83 -25.14
CA PHE A 218 -4.18 -9.97 -24.41
C PHE A 218 -5.62 -10.29 -24.79
N ARG A 219 -5.93 -11.58 -24.90
CA ARG A 219 -7.27 -12.08 -25.25
C ARG A 219 -8.00 -12.67 -24.08
N ARG A 220 -7.28 -13.29 -23.14
CA ARG A 220 -7.83 -13.93 -21.95
C ARG A 220 -7.07 -13.44 -20.71
N VAL A 221 -7.74 -12.60 -19.93
CA VAL A 221 -7.16 -11.96 -18.74
C VAL A 221 -7.84 -12.47 -17.47
N LEU A 222 -7.05 -12.87 -16.47
CA LEU A 222 -7.52 -13.26 -15.14
C LEU A 222 -6.97 -12.30 -14.09
N ASN A 223 -7.85 -11.61 -13.38
CA ASN A 223 -7.50 -10.72 -12.27
C ASN A 223 -7.98 -11.31 -10.94
N CYS A 224 -7.04 -11.86 -10.15
CA CYS A 224 -7.29 -12.47 -8.85
C CYS A 224 -7.06 -11.49 -7.71
N PHE A 225 -7.92 -11.55 -6.67
CA PHE A 225 -7.95 -10.58 -5.58
C PHE A 225 -8.19 -9.17 -6.12
N CYS A 226 -9.13 -9.07 -7.05
CA CYS A 226 -9.29 -7.90 -7.90
C CYS A 226 -9.78 -6.66 -7.16
N TYR A 227 -10.31 -6.81 -5.91
CA TYR A 227 -10.93 -5.73 -5.15
C TYR A 227 -11.94 -4.98 -6.04
N THR A 228 -11.82 -3.66 -6.17
CA THR A 228 -12.68 -2.84 -7.04
C THR A 228 -12.23 -2.81 -8.51
N GLY A 229 -11.40 -3.76 -8.95
CA GLY A 229 -11.08 -3.97 -10.36
C GLY A 229 -10.10 -2.96 -10.96
N GLY A 230 -9.19 -2.36 -10.19
CA GLY A 230 -8.22 -1.41 -10.73
C GLY A 230 -7.35 -2.00 -11.85
N PHE A 231 -6.85 -3.23 -11.71
CA PHE A 231 -6.13 -3.94 -12.79
C PHE A 231 -7.04 -4.34 -13.95
N THR A 232 -8.32 -4.60 -13.69
CA THR A 232 -9.34 -4.85 -14.74
C THR A 232 -9.48 -3.63 -15.65
N VAL A 233 -9.66 -2.44 -15.05
CA VAL A 233 -9.71 -1.16 -15.78
C VAL A 233 -8.44 -0.92 -16.58
N ALA A 234 -7.28 -1.15 -15.96
CA ALA A 234 -5.97 -0.97 -16.59
C ALA A 234 -5.81 -1.86 -17.83
N ALA A 235 -6.15 -3.16 -17.71
CA ALA A 235 -6.11 -4.09 -18.86
C ALA A 235 -6.98 -3.61 -20.01
N LEU A 236 -8.24 -3.27 -19.73
CA LEU A 236 -9.19 -2.82 -20.75
C LEU A 236 -8.79 -1.48 -21.37
N ALA A 237 -8.22 -0.56 -20.60
CA ALA A 237 -7.70 0.71 -21.12
C ALA A 237 -6.54 0.49 -22.10
N GLY A 238 -5.59 -0.39 -21.76
CA GLY A 238 -4.49 -0.76 -22.64
C GLY A 238 -4.98 -1.43 -23.93
N LEU A 239 -5.90 -2.39 -23.81
CA LEU A 239 -6.52 -3.07 -24.96
C LEU A 239 -7.32 -2.11 -25.85
N LYS A 240 -8.03 -1.15 -25.26
CA LYS A 240 -8.74 -0.09 -26.00
C LYS A 240 -7.77 0.78 -26.80
N ALA A 241 -6.66 1.18 -26.19
CA ALA A 241 -5.61 1.94 -26.86
C ALA A 241 -4.98 1.18 -28.04
N ALA A 242 -4.97 -0.16 -27.99
CA ALA A 242 -4.51 -1.03 -29.07
C ALA A 242 -5.60 -1.36 -30.12
N GLY A 243 -6.85 -0.91 -29.94
CA GLY A 243 -7.99 -1.32 -30.79
C GLY A 243 -8.28 -2.83 -30.70
N ALA A 244 -8.08 -3.46 -29.54
CA ALA A 244 -8.10 -4.91 -29.36
C ALA A 244 -9.13 -5.38 -28.31
N LEU A 245 -10.22 -4.63 -28.09
CA LEU A 245 -11.25 -4.97 -27.10
C LEU A 245 -12.19 -6.10 -27.55
N GLU A 246 -12.52 -6.16 -28.85
CA GLU A 246 -13.49 -7.12 -29.36
C GLU A 246 -13.05 -8.57 -29.11
N GLY A 247 -13.92 -9.38 -28.52
CA GLY A 247 -13.72 -10.79 -28.23
C GLY A 247 -12.69 -11.05 -27.09
N VAL A 248 -12.37 -10.05 -26.27
CA VAL A 248 -11.58 -10.23 -25.05
C VAL A 248 -12.43 -10.90 -23.97
N GLU A 249 -11.90 -11.93 -23.34
CA GLU A 249 -12.43 -12.56 -22.16
C GLU A 249 -11.66 -12.05 -20.92
N LEU A 250 -12.37 -11.47 -19.95
CA LEU A 250 -11.77 -10.96 -18.72
C LEU A 250 -12.53 -11.49 -17.51
N VAL A 251 -11.80 -12.20 -16.65
CA VAL A 251 -12.33 -12.75 -15.39
C VAL A 251 -11.73 -12.00 -14.23
N SER A 252 -12.58 -11.53 -13.32
CA SER A 252 -12.20 -10.86 -12.05
C SER A 252 -12.73 -11.65 -10.88
N VAL A 253 -11.85 -12.03 -9.94
CA VAL A 253 -12.18 -12.85 -8.78
C VAL A 253 -11.86 -12.12 -7.50
N ASP A 254 -12.83 -12.01 -6.60
CA ASP A 254 -12.67 -11.52 -5.24
C ASP A 254 -13.70 -12.18 -4.31
N SER A 255 -13.48 -12.17 -3.02
CA SER A 255 -14.42 -12.66 -2.02
C SER A 255 -15.31 -11.57 -1.41
N SER A 256 -15.32 -10.39 -2.01
CA SER A 256 -16.11 -9.24 -1.60
C SER A 256 -17.10 -8.84 -2.68
N LEU A 257 -18.36 -9.25 -2.53
CA LEU A 257 -19.43 -8.87 -3.45
C LEU A 257 -19.53 -7.34 -3.66
N PRO A 258 -19.48 -6.48 -2.61
CA PRO A 258 -19.51 -5.04 -2.81
C PRO A 258 -18.33 -4.49 -3.63
N ALA A 259 -17.15 -5.09 -3.49
CA ALA A 259 -15.99 -4.71 -4.31
C ALA A 259 -16.19 -5.10 -5.78
N LEU A 260 -16.74 -6.28 -6.05
CA LEU A 260 -17.07 -6.74 -7.41
C LEU A 260 -18.16 -5.91 -8.07
N GLU A 261 -19.18 -5.49 -7.32
CA GLU A 261 -20.22 -4.57 -7.83
C GLU A 261 -19.60 -3.23 -8.25
N ARG A 262 -18.69 -2.68 -7.44
CA ARG A 262 -17.94 -1.48 -7.79
C ARG A 262 -17.04 -1.70 -9.01
N ALA A 263 -16.38 -2.86 -9.12
CA ALA A 263 -15.57 -3.22 -10.28
C ALA A 263 -16.40 -3.26 -11.57
N ARG A 264 -17.62 -3.80 -11.52
CA ARG A 264 -18.57 -3.73 -12.68
C ARG A 264 -18.91 -2.28 -13.01
N GLY A 265 -19.22 -1.45 -12.01
CA GLY A 265 -19.51 -0.03 -12.21
C GLY A 265 -18.35 0.73 -12.89
N HIS A 266 -17.11 0.32 -12.64
CA HIS A 266 -15.95 0.91 -13.31
C HIS A 266 -15.92 0.65 -14.82
N LEU A 267 -16.52 -0.43 -15.31
CA LEU A 267 -16.61 -0.70 -16.74
C LEU A 267 -17.51 0.35 -17.43
N ALA A 268 -18.70 0.60 -16.87
CA ALA A 268 -19.61 1.65 -17.31
C ALA A 268 -18.94 3.04 -17.23
N LEU A 269 -18.32 3.34 -16.10
CA LEU A 269 -17.67 4.63 -15.82
C LEU A 269 -16.57 4.98 -16.84
N ASN A 270 -15.92 3.96 -17.44
CA ASN A 270 -14.85 4.09 -18.44
C ASN A 270 -15.30 3.79 -19.88
N GLY A 271 -16.59 3.51 -20.10
CA GLY A 271 -17.15 3.24 -21.43
C GLY A 271 -16.63 1.93 -22.04
N PHE A 272 -16.49 0.89 -21.24
CA PHE A 272 -16.11 -0.45 -21.70
C PHE A 272 -17.32 -1.34 -21.99
N GLU A 273 -18.52 -0.99 -21.52
CA GLU A 273 -19.73 -1.74 -21.80
C GLU A 273 -20.07 -1.74 -23.30
N GLY A 274 -20.59 -2.85 -23.80
CA GLY A 274 -21.01 -2.97 -25.21
C GLY A 274 -19.87 -2.99 -26.25
N GLN A 275 -18.60 -3.13 -25.79
CA GLN A 275 -17.41 -3.15 -26.67
C GLN A 275 -17.03 -4.57 -27.16
N GLY A 276 -17.94 -5.54 -27.09
CA GLY A 276 -17.67 -6.94 -27.47
C GLY A 276 -16.78 -7.70 -26.52
N ILE A 277 -16.67 -7.23 -25.27
CA ILE A 277 -15.88 -7.85 -24.21
C ILE A 277 -16.78 -8.83 -23.43
N GLN A 278 -16.25 -10.01 -23.13
CA GLN A 278 -16.85 -10.97 -22.22
C GLN A 278 -16.26 -10.79 -20.82
N THR A 279 -17.06 -10.30 -19.87
CA THR A 279 -16.60 -10.08 -18.50
C THR A 279 -17.31 -11.02 -17.54
N GLU A 280 -16.53 -11.65 -16.66
CA GLU A 280 -17.00 -12.52 -15.60
C GLU A 280 -16.49 -11.98 -14.25
N PHE A 281 -17.38 -11.82 -13.27
CA PHE A 281 -17.04 -11.37 -11.91
C PHE A 281 -17.47 -12.45 -10.90
N LEU A 282 -16.52 -13.07 -10.25
CA LEU A 282 -16.72 -14.23 -9.38
C LEU A 282 -16.55 -13.84 -7.91
N ASP A 283 -17.63 -13.86 -7.15
CA ASP A 283 -17.61 -13.80 -5.68
C ASP A 283 -17.22 -15.18 -5.13
N ALA A 284 -15.93 -15.41 -5.00
CA ALA A 284 -15.41 -16.72 -4.64
C ALA A 284 -13.99 -16.66 -4.05
N ASN A 285 -13.60 -17.76 -3.41
CA ASN A 285 -12.21 -17.94 -2.98
C ASN A 285 -11.31 -18.20 -4.19
N VAL A 286 -10.26 -17.37 -4.32
CA VAL A 286 -9.33 -17.43 -5.47
C VAL A 286 -8.69 -18.81 -5.62
N ASN A 287 -8.24 -19.45 -4.51
CA ASN A 287 -7.63 -20.78 -4.59
C ASN A 287 -8.58 -21.84 -5.16
N THR A 288 -9.86 -21.76 -4.81
CA THR A 288 -10.89 -22.65 -5.32
C THR A 288 -11.08 -22.44 -6.82
N VAL A 289 -11.28 -21.19 -7.24
CA VAL A 289 -11.46 -20.82 -8.65
C VAL A 289 -10.27 -21.23 -9.52
N LEU A 290 -9.05 -21.00 -9.05
CA LEU A 290 -7.85 -21.41 -9.81
C LEU A 290 -7.79 -22.93 -10.04
N ARG A 291 -8.20 -23.74 -9.05
CA ARG A 291 -8.27 -25.21 -9.19
C ARG A 291 -9.36 -25.64 -10.16
N GLU A 292 -10.54 -25.06 -10.03
CA GLU A 292 -11.65 -25.31 -10.95
C GLU A 292 -11.29 -24.97 -12.39
N PHE A 293 -10.60 -23.86 -12.64
CA PHE A 293 -10.14 -23.50 -13.98
C PHE A 293 -9.09 -24.47 -14.53
N ILE A 294 -8.21 -25.01 -13.67
CA ILE A 294 -7.28 -26.08 -14.10
C ILE A 294 -8.04 -27.35 -14.48
N ASP A 295 -9.01 -27.75 -13.69
CA ASP A 295 -9.83 -28.95 -13.95
C ASP A 295 -10.67 -28.79 -15.24
N GLN A 296 -11.10 -27.56 -15.56
CA GLN A 296 -11.81 -27.18 -16.79
C GLN A 296 -10.89 -27.02 -18.00
N GLY A 297 -9.56 -27.06 -17.81
CA GLY A 297 -8.59 -26.81 -18.88
C GLY A 297 -8.56 -25.36 -19.40
N ARG A 298 -9.09 -24.40 -18.62
CA ARG A 298 -8.99 -22.97 -18.98
C ARG A 298 -7.55 -22.48 -18.91
N THR A 299 -7.20 -21.58 -19.83
CA THR A 299 -5.88 -20.93 -19.86
C THR A 299 -6.02 -19.44 -20.09
N PHE A 300 -5.00 -18.68 -19.67
CA PHE A 300 -4.98 -17.21 -19.78
C PHE A 300 -3.64 -16.75 -20.33
N ASP A 301 -3.65 -15.68 -21.10
CA ASP A 301 -2.43 -15.03 -21.60
C ASP A 301 -1.93 -13.91 -20.69
N ALA A 302 -2.78 -13.44 -19.76
CA ALA A 302 -2.37 -12.53 -18.70
C ALA A 302 -3.07 -12.87 -17.38
N ILE A 303 -2.31 -12.92 -16.28
CA ILE A 303 -2.83 -13.17 -14.92
C ILE A 303 -2.26 -12.12 -13.96
N VAL A 304 -3.12 -11.58 -13.08
CA VAL A 304 -2.71 -10.75 -11.94
C VAL A 304 -3.03 -11.48 -10.65
N LEU A 305 -2.04 -11.58 -9.74
CA LEU A 305 -2.19 -12.05 -8.37
C LEU A 305 -1.78 -10.93 -7.41
N ASP A 306 -2.74 -10.25 -6.79
CA ASP A 306 -2.49 -9.23 -5.77
C ASP A 306 -3.16 -9.61 -4.42
N PRO A 307 -2.67 -10.68 -3.77
CA PRO A 307 -3.30 -11.24 -2.60
C PRO A 307 -3.17 -10.34 -1.37
N PRO A 308 -4.06 -10.48 -0.37
CA PRO A 308 -3.95 -9.79 0.91
C PRO A 308 -2.69 -10.22 1.67
N LYS A 309 -2.37 -9.49 2.73
CA LYS A 309 -1.20 -9.75 3.57
C LYS A 309 -1.32 -11.10 4.29
N PHE A 310 -0.55 -12.10 3.86
CA PHE A 310 -0.50 -13.42 4.50
C PHE A 310 0.46 -13.50 5.69
N ALA A 311 1.49 -12.64 5.75
CA ALA A 311 2.44 -12.57 6.87
C ALA A 311 2.58 -11.14 7.38
N PRO A 312 1.86 -10.74 8.44
CA PRO A 312 2.06 -9.43 9.04
C PRO A 312 3.44 -9.28 9.73
N THR A 313 4.04 -10.37 10.16
CA THR A 313 5.37 -10.38 10.82
C THR A 313 6.23 -11.54 10.32
N VAL A 314 7.53 -11.48 10.57
CA VAL A 314 8.51 -12.55 10.23
C VAL A 314 8.13 -13.89 10.85
N ALA A 315 7.54 -13.90 12.05
CA ALA A 315 7.08 -15.15 12.69
C ALA A 315 6.04 -15.94 11.86
N HIS A 316 5.34 -15.28 10.93
CA HIS A 316 4.35 -15.91 10.04
C HIS A 316 4.92 -16.20 8.64
N ALA A 317 6.20 -15.91 8.39
CA ALA A 317 6.80 -15.96 7.06
C ALA A 317 6.71 -17.34 6.41
N GLU A 318 6.96 -18.41 7.17
CA GLU A 318 6.93 -19.80 6.61
C GLU A 318 5.53 -20.21 6.14
N ARG A 319 4.49 -19.92 6.96
CA ARG A 319 3.10 -20.22 6.58
C ARG A 319 2.68 -19.39 5.37
N ALA A 320 3.05 -18.11 5.33
CA ALA A 320 2.75 -17.23 4.21
C ALA A 320 3.50 -17.65 2.95
N ALA A 321 4.76 -18.09 3.06
CA ALA A 321 5.53 -18.59 1.93
C ALA A 321 4.83 -19.77 1.25
N ARG A 322 4.27 -20.71 2.03
CA ARG A 322 3.46 -21.81 1.49
C ARG A 322 2.22 -21.33 0.76
N ALA A 323 1.49 -20.33 1.31
CA ALA A 323 0.30 -19.77 0.68
C ALA A 323 0.65 -19.03 -0.63
N TYR A 324 1.69 -18.19 -0.63
CA TYR A 324 2.18 -17.55 -1.85
C TYR A 324 2.65 -18.56 -2.90
N LYS A 325 3.36 -19.61 -2.48
CA LYS A 325 3.80 -20.67 -3.39
C LYS A 325 2.61 -21.36 -4.05
N ASP A 326 1.59 -21.73 -3.29
CA ASP A 326 0.42 -22.45 -3.83
C ASP A 326 -0.34 -21.61 -4.86
N ILE A 327 -0.68 -20.35 -4.57
CA ILE A 327 -1.40 -19.50 -5.55
C ILE A 327 -0.58 -19.22 -6.80
N ASN A 328 0.74 -19.00 -6.67
CA ASN A 328 1.61 -18.78 -7.83
C ASN A 328 1.74 -20.06 -8.68
N ARG A 329 1.84 -21.23 -8.04
CA ARG A 329 1.88 -22.53 -8.73
C ARG A 329 0.58 -22.75 -9.54
N LEU A 330 -0.58 -22.47 -8.96
CA LEU A 330 -1.86 -22.60 -9.65
C LEU A 330 -1.96 -21.61 -10.84
N ALA A 331 -1.60 -20.35 -10.63
CA ALA A 331 -1.62 -19.35 -11.70
C ALA A 331 -0.66 -19.71 -12.86
N LEU A 332 0.56 -20.18 -12.55
CA LEU A 332 1.52 -20.59 -13.58
C LEU A 332 1.03 -21.77 -14.41
N LYS A 333 0.25 -22.71 -13.83
CA LYS A 333 -0.40 -23.79 -14.58
C LYS A 333 -1.45 -23.28 -15.57
N LEU A 334 -2.16 -22.20 -15.22
CA LEU A 334 -3.18 -21.57 -16.05
C LEU A 334 -2.60 -20.64 -17.10
N LEU A 335 -1.32 -20.22 -16.95
CA LEU A 335 -0.70 -19.28 -17.86
C LEU A 335 -0.29 -19.95 -19.16
N GLU A 336 -0.64 -19.38 -20.29
CA GLU A 336 -0.23 -19.90 -21.61
C GLU A 336 1.28 -19.73 -21.87
N PRO A 337 1.87 -20.53 -22.76
CA PRO A 337 3.21 -20.26 -23.28
C PRO A 337 3.30 -18.84 -23.86
N GLY A 338 4.31 -18.08 -23.43
CA GLY A 338 4.45 -16.68 -23.75
C GLY A 338 3.55 -15.74 -22.93
N GLY A 339 2.69 -16.25 -22.06
CA GLY A 339 1.81 -15.44 -21.20
C GLY A 339 2.55 -14.72 -20.08
N VAL A 340 1.89 -13.74 -19.46
CA VAL A 340 2.43 -12.83 -18.46
C VAL A 340 1.69 -12.97 -17.14
N LEU A 341 2.42 -13.18 -16.04
CA LEU A 341 1.91 -13.16 -14.68
C LEU A 341 2.47 -11.95 -13.94
N LEU A 342 1.60 -11.05 -13.46
CA LEU A 342 1.94 -10.06 -12.45
C LEU A 342 1.60 -10.66 -11.08
N THR A 343 2.58 -10.81 -10.19
CA THR A 343 2.35 -11.37 -8.86
C THR A 343 2.97 -10.49 -7.79
N PHE A 344 2.23 -10.29 -6.69
CA PHE A 344 2.59 -9.34 -5.64
C PHE A 344 2.61 -9.97 -4.24
N SER A 345 3.37 -9.34 -3.36
CA SER A 345 3.33 -9.56 -1.91
C SER A 345 3.44 -8.23 -1.17
N CYS A 346 2.45 -7.92 -0.35
CA CYS A 346 2.48 -6.78 0.57
C CYS A 346 2.84 -7.20 2.02
N SER A 347 3.34 -8.41 2.22
CA SER A 347 3.70 -8.96 3.53
C SER A 347 5.07 -8.46 3.99
N GLY A 348 5.13 -7.69 5.09
CA GLY A 348 6.40 -7.22 5.67
C GLY A 348 7.33 -8.34 6.17
N GLY A 349 6.78 -9.52 6.48
CA GLY A 349 7.57 -10.71 6.83
C GLY A 349 8.19 -11.46 5.64
N ILE A 350 7.90 -11.05 4.41
CA ILE A 350 8.43 -11.66 3.17
C ILE A 350 9.34 -10.63 2.49
N SER A 351 10.63 -10.87 2.46
CA SER A 351 11.58 -10.03 1.72
C SER A 351 11.46 -10.22 0.20
N ALA A 352 12.01 -9.30 -0.58
CA ALA A 352 12.03 -9.40 -2.05
C ALA A 352 12.77 -10.65 -2.53
N ASP A 353 13.89 -11.01 -1.88
CA ASP A 353 14.65 -12.24 -2.17
C ASP A 353 13.82 -13.49 -1.86
N LEU A 354 13.16 -13.52 -0.69
CA LEU A 354 12.30 -14.66 -0.33
C LEU A 354 11.11 -14.79 -1.27
N PHE A 355 10.49 -13.68 -1.67
CA PHE A 355 9.37 -13.70 -2.62
C PHE A 355 9.80 -14.27 -3.98
N HIS A 356 10.96 -13.86 -4.49
CA HIS A 356 11.53 -14.42 -5.71
C HIS A 356 11.72 -15.96 -5.58
N LYS A 357 12.32 -16.44 -4.49
CA LYS A 357 12.53 -17.88 -4.25
C LYS A 357 11.19 -18.65 -4.17
N ILE A 358 10.16 -18.06 -3.58
CA ILE A 358 8.82 -18.64 -3.51
C ILE A 358 8.26 -18.82 -4.93
N VAL A 359 8.31 -17.78 -5.76
CA VAL A 359 7.79 -17.83 -7.14
C VAL A 359 8.59 -18.80 -8.00
N ALA A 360 9.92 -18.82 -7.88
CA ALA A 360 10.77 -19.81 -8.56
C ALA A 360 10.40 -21.24 -8.18
N SER A 361 10.21 -21.52 -6.88
CA SER A 361 9.76 -22.84 -6.41
C SER A 361 8.36 -23.19 -6.90
N ALA A 362 7.46 -22.20 -7.03
CA ALA A 362 6.14 -22.41 -7.61
C ALA A 362 6.20 -22.81 -9.09
N GLY A 363 7.12 -22.21 -9.87
CA GLY A 363 7.37 -22.55 -11.27
C GLY A 363 7.83 -24.01 -11.43
N LEU A 364 8.78 -24.43 -10.60
CA LEU A 364 9.25 -25.82 -10.58
C LEU A 364 8.09 -26.81 -10.28
N ASP A 365 7.29 -26.54 -9.26
CA ASP A 365 6.15 -27.40 -8.90
C ASP A 365 5.01 -27.35 -9.96
N ALA A 366 4.92 -26.29 -10.73
CA ALA A 366 3.98 -26.17 -11.84
C ALA A 366 4.46 -26.88 -13.11
N GLY A 367 5.75 -27.23 -13.20
CA GLY A 367 6.38 -27.72 -14.42
C GLY A 367 6.45 -26.63 -15.50
N VAL A 368 6.61 -25.37 -15.11
CA VAL A 368 6.60 -24.21 -16.01
C VAL A 368 7.94 -23.49 -15.97
N ASP A 369 8.57 -23.38 -17.12
CA ASP A 369 9.73 -22.52 -17.33
C ASP A 369 9.32 -21.07 -17.60
N GLY A 370 9.99 -20.15 -16.93
CA GLY A 370 9.74 -18.73 -17.08
C GLY A 370 10.97 -17.89 -16.74
N TYR A 371 10.84 -16.59 -16.96
CA TYR A 371 11.82 -15.60 -16.51
C TYR A 371 11.11 -14.39 -15.90
N ILE A 372 11.78 -13.73 -14.96
CA ILE A 372 11.31 -12.47 -14.39
C ILE A 372 11.78 -11.36 -15.33
N ALA A 373 10.81 -10.71 -15.99
CA ALA A 373 11.09 -9.61 -16.90
C ALA A 373 11.33 -8.30 -16.13
N GLU A 374 10.56 -8.08 -15.06
CA GLU A 374 10.61 -6.83 -14.29
C GLU A 374 10.35 -7.07 -12.80
N ARG A 375 10.85 -6.14 -11.98
CA ARG A 375 10.49 -6.02 -10.56
C ARG A 375 9.64 -4.78 -10.39
N LEU A 376 8.51 -4.92 -9.70
CA LEU A 376 7.58 -3.84 -9.40
C LEU A 376 7.59 -3.56 -7.90
N GLY A 377 7.21 -2.35 -7.52
CA GLY A 377 7.15 -1.89 -6.14
C GLY A 377 6.01 -0.91 -5.93
N ALA A 378 6.01 -0.25 -4.78
CA ALA A 378 5.05 0.80 -4.49
C ALA A 378 5.31 2.03 -5.37
N ALA A 379 4.24 2.74 -5.74
CA ALA A 379 4.32 3.99 -6.48
C ALA A 379 5.14 5.06 -5.73
N PRO A 380 5.75 6.05 -6.42
CA PRO A 380 6.71 7.00 -5.83
C PRO A 380 6.17 7.85 -4.68
N ASP A 381 4.86 8.02 -4.58
CA ASP A 381 4.22 8.70 -3.46
C ASP A 381 4.11 7.84 -2.19
N HIS A 382 4.63 6.60 -2.23
CA HIS A 382 4.83 5.70 -1.10
C HIS A 382 6.33 5.49 -0.83
N PRO A 383 7.08 6.56 -0.54
CA PRO A 383 8.52 6.46 -0.41
C PRO A 383 8.93 5.70 0.86
N MET A 384 10.17 5.22 0.87
CA MET A 384 10.87 4.80 2.08
C MET A 384 12.13 5.65 2.27
N THR A 385 12.54 5.89 3.52
CA THR A 385 13.83 6.54 3.76
C THR A 385 14.97 5.54 3.67
N ILE A 386 16.15 6.06 3.37
CA ILE A 386 17.38 5.25 3.24
C ILE A 386 17.68 4.52 4.56
N GLU A 387 17.32 5.14 5.69
CA GLU A 387 17.61 4.64 7.03
C GLU A 387 16.53 3.72 7.60
N PHE A 388 15.43 3.51 6.87
CA PHE A 388 14.25 2.76 7.33
C PHE A 388 13.83 1.70 6.32
N PRO A 389 14.57 0.58 6.22
CA PRO A 389 14.30 -0.49 5.24
C PRO A 389 12.96 -1.20 5.47
N GLU A 390 12.37 -1.11 6.67
CA GLU A 390 11.04 -1.63 6.99
C GLU A 390 9.92 -0.91 6.20
N GLY A 391 10.24 0.21 5.55
CA GLY A 391 9.35 0.90 4.62
C GLY A 391 9.09 0.11 3.33
N GLU A 392 9.96 -0.83 2.94
CA GLU A 392 9.76 -1.70 1.79
C GLU A 392 8.74 -2.80 2.10
N TYR A 393 7.50 -2.60 1.68
CA TYR A 393 6.44 -3.57 1.97
C TYR A 393 5.80 -4.21 0.73
N LEU A 394 5.73 -3.50 -0.41
CA LEU A 394 5.17 -4.01 -1.66
C LEU A 394 6.27 -4.53 -2.58
N LYS A 395 6.19 -5.79 -2.94
CA LYS A 395 7.07 -6.47 -3.90
C LYS A 395 6.23 -7.06 -5.00
N GLY A 396 6.59 -6.78 -6.25
CA GLY A 396 5.94 -7.32 -7.44
C GLY A 396 6.94 -7.92 -8.42
N LEU A 397 6.50 -8.91 -9.16
CA LEU A 397 7.26 -9.54 -10.24
C LEU A 397 6.39 -9.63 -11.48
N VAL A 398 6.95 -9.24 -12.62
CA VAL A 398 6.41 -9.56 -13.93
C VAL A 398 7.12 -10.83 -14.41
N VAL A 399 6.41 -11.94 -14.43
CA VAL A 399 6.91 -13.24 -14.84
C VAL A 399 6.36 -13.55 -16.21
N VAL A 400 7.23 -13.97 -17.12
CA VAL A 400 6.84 -14.42 -18.48
C VAL A 400 7.08 -15.91 -18.58
N ARG A 401 6.05 -16.70 -18.88
CA ARG A 401 6.22 -18.11 -19.23
C ARG A 401 6.96 -18.23 -20.57
N LYS A 402 8.00 -19.07 -20.64
CA LYS A 402 8.69 -19.27 -21.90
C LYS A 402 7.73 -19.83 -22.96
N PRO A 403 7.87 -19.42 -24.21
CA PRO A 403 7.21 -20.11 -25.33
C PRO A 403 7.57 -21.60 -25.34
N ALA A 404 6.68 -22.44 -25.88
CA ALA A 404 6.93 -23.87 -26.03
C ALA A 404 8.02 -24.13 -27.08
#